data_2ee9f3712313524823347b07c86c4641
#
_entry.id   2ee9f3712313524823347b07c86c4641
#
_cell.length_a   1.000
_cell.length_b   1.000
_cell.length_c   1.000
_cell.angle_alpha   90.00
_cell.angle_beta   90.00
_cell.angle_gamma   90.00
#
_symmetry.space_group_name_H-M   'P 1'
#
loop_
_entity.id
_entity.type
_entity.pdbx_description
1 polymer ?
#
loop_
_entity_poly.entity_id
_entity_poly.type
_entity_poly.pdbx_seq_one_letter_code
_entity_poly.pdbx_strand_id
1 'polypeptide(L)'
;MILTMVAPILLTTACSDDPRQPPASSDGVPEITAADAPPAFLPRDMDWMPEEIWLPEDFEPTQTMKMNPMAETYLLRGNTQAAAADLLATYDERMIASGYEPYSVGKPKPGIIAFRGNGHGAVVIRVIDEGAMRVLAISVENATGN
;
A
#
# COMPACT_ATOMS: atom_id res chain seq x y z
N MET A 1 -17.02 45.59 39.05
CA MET A 1 -16.09 46.61 39.54
C MET A 1 -14.77 45.92 39.79
N ILE A 2 -13.84 46.11 38.94
CA ILE A 2 -12.40 46.24 39.03
C ILE A 2 -11.83 46.03 37.60
N LEU A 3 -11.40 47.15 37.10
CA LEU A 3 -10.71 47.40 35.86
C LEU A 3 -9.24 47.05 36.05
N THR A 4 -8.60 46.30 35.16
CA THR A 4 -7.17 46.27 35.09
C THR A 4 -6.70 46.31 33.64
N MET A 5 -6.15 47.44 33.27
CA MET A 5 -5.36 47.73 32.08
C MET A 5 -4.06 46.96 32.12
N VAL A 6 -3.64 46.42 31.00
CA VAL A 6 -2.23 46.13 30.72
C VAL A 6 -1.89 46.52 29.28
N ALA A 7 -0.82 47.28 29.18
CA ALA A 7 -0.29 48.01 28.04
C ALA A 7 0.41 47.09 26.99
N PRO A 8 0.56 47.57 25.74
CA PRO A 8 1.34 46.85 24.71
C PRO A 8 2.84 47.19 24.80
N ILE A 9 3.66 46.16 24.70
CA ILE A 9 5.11 46.34 24.53
C ILE A 9 5.41 46.17 23.04
N LEU A 10 5.78 47.26 22.42
CA LEU A 10 6.41 47.33 21.11
C LEU A 10 7.90 46.98 21.25
N LEU A 11 8.32 45.88 20.68
CA LEU A 11 9.73 45.58 20.41
C LEU A 11 9.99 45.68 18.93
N THR A 12 10.59 46.79 18.53
CA THR A 12 11.28 46.99 17.26
C THR A 12 12.65 46.36 17.35
N THR A 13 12.96 45.36 16.52
CA THR A 13 14.32 44.90 16.29
C THR A 13 14.72 45.13 14.85
N ALA A 14 15.83 45.79 14.72
CA ALA A 14 16.44 46.35 13.55
C ALA A 14 16.85 45.29 12.51
N CYS A 15 16.68 45.65 11.23
CA CYS A 15 17.35 45.06 10.11
C CYS A 15 18.87 45.23 10.25
N SER A 16 19.59 44.13 10.17
CA SER A 16 21.01 44.15 9.83
C SER A 16 21.14 43.59 8.42
N ASP A 17 21.24 44.48 7.43
CA ASP A 17 21.76 44.21 6.13
C ASP A 17 23.25 43.88 6.25
N ASP A 18 23.61 42.62 6.04
CA ASP A 18 25.00 42.22 5.82
C ASP A 18 25.21 41.98 4.30
N PRO A 19 25.94 42.90 3.58
CA PRO A 19 26.08 42.82 2.13
C PRO A 19 27.22 41.91 1.66
N ARG A 20 27.53 40.83 2.41
CA ARG A 20 28.64 39.93 2.06
C ARG A 20 28.28 38.44 1.92
N GLN A 21 27.01 38.11 1.68
CA GLN A 21 26.69 36.75 1.31
C GLN A 21 26.80 36.63 -0.21
N PRO A 22 27.76 35.84 -0.73
CA PRO A 22 27.78 35.52 -2.13
C PRO A 22 26.49 34.79 -2.52
N PRO A 23 25.99 34.95 -3.75
CA PRO A 23 24.80 34.24 -4.20
C PRO A 23 25.06 32.73 -4.02
N ALA A 24 24.21 32.09 -3.23
CA ALA A 24 24.20 30.64 -3.17
C ALA A 24 23.91 30.13 -4.57
N SER A 25 24.94 29.57 -5.19
CA SER A 25 24.80 28.80 -6.40
C SER A 25 23.77 27.73 -6.13
N SER A 26 22.61 27.83 -6.75
CA SER A 26 21.62 26.78 -6.82
C SER A 26 22.13 25.70 -7.78
N ASP A 27 23.31 25.12 -7.42
CA ASP A 27 23.84 23.98 -8.11
C ASP A 27 23.06 22.74 -7.67
N GLY A 28 22.21 22.30 -8.60
CA GLY A 28 21.98 20.88 -8.77
C GLY A 28 21.15 20.19 -7.69
N VAL A 29 19.93 20.67 -7.41
CA VAL A 29 18.89 19.69 -7.10
C VAL A 29 18.61 18.97 -8.42
N PRO A 30 18.96 17.68 -8.57
CA PRO A 30 18.60 16.95 -9.77
C PRO A 30 17.07 17.03 -9.90
N GLU A 31 16.63 17.68 -10.96
CA GLU A 31 15.22 17.64 -11.36
C GLU A 31 14.96 16.17 -11.68
N ILE A 32 14.23 15.49 -10.76
CA ILE A 32 13.77 14.12 -10.98
C ILE A 32 12.76 14.22 -12.12
N THR A 33 13.25 14.04 -13.32
CA THR A 33 12.42 13.96 -14.51
C THR A 33 11.52 12.73 -14.38
N ALA A 34 10.31 12.82 -14.89
CA ALA A 34 9.34 11.73 -14.91
C ALA A 34 9.89 10.41 -15.52
N ALA A 35 11.07 10.46 -16.14
CA ALA A 35 11.81 9.31 -16.67
C ALA A 35 12.51 8.48 -15.56
N ASP A 36 12.73 9.06 -14.36
CA ASP A 36 13.35 8.36 -13.21
C ASP A 36 12.32 7.77 -12.24
N ALA A 37 11.03 7.91 -12.53
CA ALA A 37 10.01 7.17 -11.82
C ALA A 37 10.24 5.67 -12.09
N PRO A 38 10.28 4.81 -11.04
CA PRO A 38 10.36 3.37 -11.26
C PRO A 38 9.24 2.97 -12.22
N PRO A 39 9.53 2.10 -13.21
CA PRO A 39 8.54 1.72 -14.20
C PRO A 39 7.27 1.26 -13.48
N ALA A 40 6.13 1.79 -13.90
CA ALA A 40 4.84 1.39 -13.37
C ALA A 40 4.81 -0.14 -13.38
N PHE A 41 4.64 -0.76 -12.22
CA PHE A 41 4.68 -2.20 -12.07
C PHE A 41 3.58 -2.79 -12.97
N LEU A 42 3.99 -3.41 -14.06
CA LEU A 42 3.04 -4.00 -14.99
C LEU A 42 2.60 -5.36 -14.43
N PRO A 43 1.31 -5.67 -14.40
CA PRO A 43 0.78 -6.96 -13.94
C PRO A 43 1.40 -8.19 -14.64
N ARG A 44 2.15 -8.00 -15.73
CA ARG A 44 2.73 -9.06 -16.55
C ARG A 44 3.83 -9.88 -15.88
N ASP A 45 4.42 -9.38 -14.79
CA ASP A 45 5.51 -10.06 -14.09
C ASP A 45 4.99 -10.87 -12.89
N MET A 46 3.69 -11.20 -12.87
CA MET A 46 3.04 -11.92 -11.77
C MET A 46 2.61 -13.33 -12.15
N ASP A 47 3.47 -14.07 -12.85
CA ASP A 47 3.22 -15.46 -13.26
C ASP A 47 2.93 -16.41 -12.09
N TRP A 48 3.27 -15.98 -10.88
CA TRP A 48 3.00 -16.71 -9.65
C TRP A 48 1.58 -16.50 -9.10
N MET A 49 0.86 -15.49 -9.60
CA MET A 49 -0.48 -15.17 -9.12
C MET A 49 -1.52 -16.01 -9.89
N PRO A 50 -2.43 -16.68 -9.18
CA PRO A 50 -3.53 -17.40 -9.82
C PRO A 50 -4.36 -16.48 -10.73
N GLU A 51 -4.74 -16.95 -11.91
CA GLU A 51 -5.54 -16.18 -12.87
C GLU A 51 -6.93 -15.81 -12.32
N GLU A 52 -7.42 -16.58 -11.37
CA GLU A 52 -8.70 -16.36 -10.71
C GLU A 52 -8.70 -15.16 -9.77
N ILE A 53 -7.52 -14.71 -9.34
CA ILE A 53 -7.40 -13.54 -8.47
C ILE A 53 -7.64 -12.28 -9.28
N TRP A 54 -8.82 -11.70 -9.04
CA TRP A 54 -9.19 -10.44 -9.63
C TRP A 54 -8.53 -9.26 -8.90
N LEU A 55 -8.14 -8.23 -9.65
CA LEU A 55 -7.71 -6.95 -9.11
C LEU A 55 -8.74 -5.87 -9.46
N PRO A 56 -9.07 -4.94 -8.54
CA PRO A 56 -9.92 -3.80 -8.84
C PRO A 56 -9.37 -2.98 -10.01
N GLU A 57 -10.25 -2.32 -10.77
CA GLU A 57 -9.85 -1.50 -11.92
C GLU A 57 -8.93 -0.32 -11.52
N ASP A 58 -9.14 0.20 -10.32
CA ASP A 58 -8.36 1.29 -9.74
C ASP A 58 -7.18 0.81 -8.88
N PHE A 59 -6.82 -0.48 -8.98
CA PHE A 59 -5.73 -1.04 -8.19
C PHE A 59 -4.38 -0.52 -8.65
N GLU A 60 -3.69 0.18 -7.77
CA GLU A 60 -2.33 0.69 -7.97
C GLU A 60 -1.33 -0.16 -7.19
N PRO A 61 -0.58 -1.06 -7.86
CA PRO A 61 0.41 -1.88 -7.18
C PRO A 61 1.54 -1.02 -6.63
N THR A 62 1.89 -1.23 -5.37
CA THR A 62 2.98 -0.52 -4.67
C THR A 62 4.16 -1.42 -4.33
N GLN A 63 3.92 -2.72 -4.23
CA GLN A 63 4.97 -3.67 -3.86
C GLN A 63 4.64 -5.06 -4.38
N THR A 64 5.67 -5.73 -4.91
CA THR A 64 5.66 -7.17 -5.18
C THR A 64 6.96 -7.76 -4.70
N MET A 65 6.88 -8.88 -4.02
CA MET A 65 8.07 -9.54 -3.48
C MET A 65 7.85 -11.04 -3.25
N LYS A 66 8.93 -11.79 -3.36
CA LYS A 66 8.99 -13.17 -2.85
C LYS A 66 9.34 -13.11 -1.37
N MET A 67 8.38 -13.46 -0.51
CA MET A 67 8.54 -13.35 0.94
C MET A 67 9.40 -14.47 1.53
N ASN A 68 9.20 -15.67 1.05
CA ASN A 68 9.95 -16.85 1.49
C ASN A 68 10.43 -17.65 0.29
N PRO A 69 11.74 -17.61 -0.01
CA PRO A 69 12.29 -18.36 -1.14
C PRO A 69 12.10 -19.87 -1.03
N MET A 70 12.07 -20.41 0.19
CA MET A 70 11.96 -21.86 0.41
C MET A 70 10.52 -22.36 0.35
N ALA A 71 9.54 -21.52 0.74
CA ALA A 71 8.12 -21.86 0.72
C ALA A 71 7.40 -21.28 -0.50
N GLU A 72 8.13 -20.68 -1.46
CA GLU A 72 7.55 -20.04 -2.65
C GLU A 72 6.35 -19.14 -2.35
N THR A 73 6.47 -18.36 -1.27
CA THR A 73 5.43 -17.42 -0.86
C THR A 73 5.69 -16.06 -1.48
N TYR A 74 4.69 -15.53 -2.16
CA TYR A 74 4.74 -14.25 -2.85
C TYR A 74 3.74 -13.28 -2.24
N LEU A 75 4.02 -11.99 -2.34
CA LEU A 75 3.16 -10.90 -1.89
C LEU A 75 2.99 -9.88 -2.99
N LEU A 76 1.75 -9.52 -3.27
CA LEU A 76 1.36 -8.32 -3.99
C LEU A 76 0.69 -7.36 -3.00
N ARG A 77 1.09 -6.10 -3.01
CA ARG A 77 0.45 -5.03 -2.25
C ARG A 77 0.17 -3.85 -3.16
N GLY A 78 -0.97 -3.21 -2.99
CA GLY A 78 -1.34 -2.02 -3.74
C GLY A 78 -2.46 -1.26 -3.06
N ASN A 79 -2.79 -0.11 -3.63
CA ASN A 79 -3.84 0.77 -3.15
C ASN A 79 -5.08 0.67 -4.04
N THR A 80 -6.26 0.90 -3.45
CA THR A 80 -7.53 1.00 -4.15
C THR A 80 -8.49 1.88 -3.36
N GLN A 81 -9.49 2.45 -4.03
CA GLN A 81 -10.59 3.19 -3.39
C GLN A 81 -11.80 2.31 -3.11
N ALA A 82 -11.84 1.09 -3.62
CA ALA A 82 -12.94 0.17 -3.41
C ALA A 82 -13.19 -0.09 -1.91
N ALA A 83 -14.44 -0.19 -1.49
CA ALA A 83 -14.79 -0.41 -0.09
C ALA A 83 -14.30 -1.78 0.39
N ALA A 84 -13.76 -1.83 1.62
CA ALA A 84 -13.18 -3.06 2.17
C ALA A 84 -14.19 -4.22 2.22
N ALA A 85 -15.44 -3.94 2.57
CA ALA A 85 -16.50 -4.95 2.63
C ALA A 85 -16.81 -5.54 1.24
N ASP A 86 -16.86 -4.67 0.21
CA ASP A 86 -17.14 -5.09 -1.16
C ASP A 86 -15.98 -5.92 -1.74
N LEU A 87 -14.74 -5.52 -1.46
CA LEU A 87 -13.54 -6.28 -1.83
C LEU A 87 -13.59 -7.69 -1.24
N LEU A 88 -13.79 -7.79 0.07
CA LEU A 88 -13.80 -9.07 0.76
C LEU A 88 -14.94 -9.97 0.27
N ALA A 89 -16.14 -9.42 0.07
CA ALA A 89 -17.28 -10.16 -0.46
C ALA A 89 -17.01 -10.65 -1.90
N THR A 90 -16.45 -9.81 -2.76
CA THR A 90 -16.11 -10.16 -4.14
C THR A 90 -15.06 -11.27 -4.19
N TYR A 91 -14.02 -11.19 -3.35
CA TYR A 91 -13.03 -12.25 -3.28
C TYR A 91 -13.61 -13.55 -2.75
N ASP A 92 -14.43 -13.50 -1.70
CA ASP A 92 -15.07 -14.70 -1.13
C ASP A 92 -15.90 -15.42 -2.19
N GLU A 93 -16.77 -14.71 -2.91
CA GLU A 93 -17.58 -15.26 -3.98
C GLU A 93 -16.75 -15.84 -5.12
N ARG A 94 -15.76 -15.09 -5.62
CA ARG A 94 -14.94 -15.50 -6.76
C ARG A 94 -14.05 -16.70 -6.43
N MET A 95 -13.40 -16.69 -5.29
CA MET A 95 -12.52 -17.78 -4.87
C MET A 95 -13.30 -19.08 -4.69
N ILE A 96 -14.48 -19.02 -4.06
CA ILE A 96 -15.35 -20.19 -3.90
C ILE A 96 -15.84 -20.68 -5.27
N ALA A 97 -16.28 -19.77 -6.15
CA ALA A 97 -16.72 -20.13 -7.50
C ALA A 97 -15.62 -20.79 -8.34
N SER A 98 -14.37 -20.44 -8.07
CA SER A 98 -13.18 -21.03 -8.72
C SER A 98 -12.69 -22.32 -8.07
N GLY A 99 -13.42 -22.84 -7.06
CA GLY A 99 -13.11 -24.13 -6.43
C GLY A 99 -12.12 -24.05 -5.28
N TYR A 100 -11.83 -22.85 -4.76
CA TYR A 100 -11.08 -22.71 -3.53
C TYR A 100 -11.96 -22.94 -2.31
N GLU A 101 -11.37 -23.47 -1.26
CA GLU A 101 -12.04 -23.69 0.02
C GLU A 101 -11.63 -22.61 1.03
N PRO A 102 -12.60 -22.00 1.74
CA PRO A 102 -12.27 -21.07 2.84
C PRO A 102 -11.38 -21.76 3.86
N TYR A 103 -10.32 -21.04 4.27
CA TYR A 103 -9.33 -21.55 5.19
C TYR A 103 -9.12 -20.56 6.34
N SER A 104 -9.09 -21.06 7.56
CA SER A 104 -8.86 -20.23 8.75
C SER A 104 -7.76 -20.83 9.61
N VAL A 105 -6.75 -20.03 9.89
CA VAL A 105 -5.74 -20.34 10.91
C VAL A 105 -6.02 -19.50 12.14
N GLY A 106 -6.61 -20.13 13.16
CA GLY A 106 -6.93 -19.46 14.41
C GLY A 106 -8.23 -18.66 14.37
N LYS A 107 -8.31 -17.56 15.16
CA LYS A 107 -9.52 -16.73 15.22
C LYS A 107 -9.62 -15.85 13.97
N PRO A 108 -10.82 -15.74 13.36
CA PRO A 108 -11.05 -14.81 12.27
C PRO A 108 -10.63 -13.39 12.66
N LYS A 109 -9.91 -12.72 11.75
CA LYS A 109 -9.48 -11.32 11.93
C LYS A 109 -10.23 -10.44 10.94
N PRO A 110 -10.74 -9.29 11.37
CA PRO A 110 -11.38 -8.34 10.45
C PRO A 110 -10.45 -7.98 9.30
N GLY A 111 -11.00 -7.87 8.10
CA GLY A 111 -10.23 -7.49 6.91
C GLY A 111 -9.30 -8.56 6.36
N ILE A 112 -9.41 -9.82 6.82
CA ILE A 112 -8.59 -10.93 6.32
C ILE A 112 -9.48 -12.11 5.99
N ILE A 113 -9.31 -12.64 4.77
CA ILE A 113 -9.87 -13.91 4.32
C ILE A 113 -8.75 -14.78 3.76
N ALA A 114 -8.89 -16.06 3.86
CA ALA A 114 -7.89 -16.99 3.35
C ALA A 114 -8.55 -18.23 2.73
N PHE A 115 -7.88 -18.79 1.74
CA PHE A 115 -8.36 -19.91 0.95
C PHE A 115 -7.25 -20.93 0.71
N ARG A 116 -7.67 -22.15 0.35
CA ARG A 116 -6.81 -23.24 -0.14
C ARG A 116 -7.43 -23.89 -1.37
N GLY A 117 -6.62 -24.47 -2.22
CA GLY A 117 -7.09 -25.23 -3.37
C GLY A 117 -6.33 -24.88 -4.63
N ASN A 118 -6.72 -25.49 -5.72
CA ASN A 118 -6.20 -25.27 -7.08
C ASN A 118 -4.65 -25.31 -7.19
N GLY A 119 -4.00 -26.20 -6.40
CA GLY A 119 -2.55 -26.34 -6.44
C GLY A 119 -1.78 -25.30 -5.60
N HIS A 120 -2.50 -24.43 -4.88
CA HIS A 120 -1.89 -23.45 -3.98
C HIS A 120 -1.99 -23.91 -2.51
N GLY A 121 -0.94 -23.65 -1.72
CA GLY A 121 -0.92 -23.96 -0.30
C GLY A 121 -1.88 -23.08 0.49
N ALA A 122 -1.74 -21.77 0.31
CA ALA A 122 -2.65 -20.79 0.88
C ALA A 122 -2.70 -19.51 0.02
N VAL A 123 -3.89 -18.95 -0.12
CA VAL A 123 -4.11 -17.61 -0.67
C VAL A 123 -4.70 -16.77 0.45
N VAL A 124 -4.01 -15.71 0.86
CA VAL A 124 -4.46 -14.81 1.93
C VAL A 124 -4.69 -13.42 1.36
N ILE A 125 -5.88 -12.92 1.53
CA ILE A 125 -6.30 -11.58 1.09
C ILE A 125 -6.54 -10.74 2.34
N ARG A 126 -5.85 -9.61 2.42
CA ARG A 126 -5.97 -8.64 3.50
C ARG A 126 -6.34 -7.29 2.93
N VAL A 127 -7.35 -6.68 3.51
CA VAL A 127 -7.74 -5.29 3.25
C VAL A 127 -7.53 -4.48 4.52
N ILE A 128 -6.77 -3.40 4.42
CA ILE A 128 -6.46 -2.49 5.52
C ILE A 128 -7.02 -1.12 5.16
N ASP A 129 -7.86 -0.56 6.02
CA ASP A 129 -8.34 0.81 5.87
C ASP A 129 -7.26 1.81 6.30
N GLU A 130 -6.84 2.67 5.37
CA GLU A 130 -5.93 3.78 5.63
C GLU A 130 -6.61 5.13 5.27
N GLY A 131 -7.78 5.38 5.86
CA GLY A 131 -8.58 6.58 5.62
C GLY A 131 -9.31 6.58 4.28
N ALA A 132 -8.91 7.45 3.34
CA ALA A 132 -9.54 7.54 2.02
C ALA A 132 -9.15 6.40 1.06
N MET A 133 -8.03 5.74 1.33
CA MET A 133 -7.50 4.63 0.54
C MET A 133 -7.55 3.33 1.34
N ARG A 134 -7.60 2.21 0.63
CA ARG A 134 -7.46 0.87 1.20
C ARG A 134 -6.20 0.24 0.65
N VAL A 135 -5.46 -0.40 1.53
CA VAL A 135 -4.34 -1.24 1.12
C VAL A 135 -4.84 -2.66 0.95
N LEU A 136 -4.81 -3.14 -0.27
CA LEU A 136 -5.07 -4.53 -0.62
C LEU A 136 -3.73 -5.28 -0.65
N ALA A 137 -3.61 -6.35 0.12
CA ALA A 137 -2.45 -7.22 0.13
C ALA A 137 -2.88 -8.66 -0.14
N ILE A 138 -2.30 -9.26 -1.16
CA ILE A 138 -2.56 -10.62 -1.59
C ILE A 138 -1.29 -11.43 -1.42
N SER A 139 -1.35 -12.47 -0.62
CA SER A 139 -0.24 -13.40 -0.42
C SER A 139 -0.63 -14.77 -0.97
N VAL A 140 0.23 -15.34 -1.81
CA VAL A 140 0.06 -16.66 -2.40
C VAL A 140 1.22 -17.54 -2.01
N GLU A 141 0.91 -18.68 -1.43
CA GLU A 141 1.85 -19.76 -1.19
C GLU A 141 1.60 -20.85 -2.24
N ASN A 142 2.58 -21.09 -3.10
CA ASN A 142 2.49 -22.18 -4.05
C ASN A 142 2.70 -23.49 -3.29
N ALA A 143 1.88 -24.50 -3.59
CA ALA A 143 2.12 -25.84 -3.06
C ALA A 143 3.47 -26.31 -3.59
N THR A 144 4.46 -26.45 -2.71
CA THR A 144 5.70 -27.14 -3.06
C THR A 144 5.31 -28.55 -3.44
N GLY A 145 5.46 -28.85 -4.73
CA GLY A 145 5.14 -30.17 -5.25
C GLY A 145 5.86 -31.26 -4.46
N ASN A 146 5.08 -32.17 -3.92
CA ASN A 146 5.53 -33.36 -3.24
C ASN A 146 5.82 -34.44 -4.26
#